data_e339a4428c50a8532ecc9c0184004d65
#
_entry.id   e339a4428c50a8532ecc9c0184004d65
#
_cell.length_a   1.000
_cell.length_b   1.000
_cell.length_c   1.000
_cell.angle_alpha   90.00
_cell.angle_beta   90.00
_cell.angle_gamma   90.00
#
_symmetry.space_group_name_H-M   'P 1'
#
loop_
_entity.id
_entity.type
_entity.pdbx_description
1 polymer ?
#
loop_
_entity_poly.entity_id
_entity_poly.type
_entity_poly.pdbx_seq_one_letter_code
_entity_poly.pdbx_strand_id
1 'polypeptide(L)'
;GAAPEVPAFTLDESTLPGVNSFKAADFDANGNACTDFGAYVNGTWLATHEIPADRALDGAFIQLREDSDARVRSIIDDADTHSRIGALYRSFMDTERLNSLGLTPLEPDLALLSTVTDHRSMALALAELQRVGIGGLLGVFVDQDAKDPSRYVVYLSQSGLSLPDEAYYREPQHAETLAAYERHVARMLGFMEAKYLFGLTPEQAAARILEVETHLAASHWDVVRARDAVATYNPTELAELPPIIRTLL
;
A
#
# COMPACT_ATOMS: atom_id res chain seq x y z
N GLY A 1 20.97 37.02 2.71
CA GLY A 1 19.62 37.22 3.16
C GLY A 1 19.35 36.19 4.25
N ALA A 2 18.84 36.61 5.41
CA ALA A 2 18.42 35.71 6.48
C ALA A 2 17.30 34.81 5.94
N ALA A 3 17.32 33.54 6.31
CA ALA A 3 16.22 32.64 6.01
C ALA A 3 14.93 33.19 6.64
N PRO A 4 13.78 33.11 5.96
CA PRO A 4 12.53 33.57 6.55
C PRO A 4 12.30 32.80 7.85
N GLU A 5 12.03 33.53 8.94
CA GLU A 5 11.58 32.91 10.19
C GLU A 5 10.27 32.17 9.91
N VAL A 6 10.31 30.86 10.07
CA VAL A 6 9.10 30.05 10.07
C VAL A 6 8.35 30.43 11.35
N PRO A 7 7.10 30.93 11.28
CA PRO A 7 6.34 31.23 12.48
C PRO A 7 6.24 29.96 13.32
N ALA A 8 6.56 30.08 14.62
CA ALA A 8 6.47 28.99 15.55
C ALA A 8 5.02 28.47 15.57
N PHE A 9 4.82 27.24 15.16
CA PHE A 9 3.53 26.57 15.29
C PHE A 9 3.23 26.40 16.78
N THR A 10 2.19 27.04 17.26
CA THR A 10 1.71 26.87 18.63
C THR A 10 0.54 25.90 18.59
N LEU A 11 0.76 24.67 19.04
CA LEU A 11 -0.31 23.69 19.19
C LEU A 11 -1.28 24.18 20.27
N ASP A 12 -2.56 24.33 19.93
CA ASP A 12 -3.60 24.56 20.91
C ASP A 12 -3.95 23.22 21.59
N GLU A 13 -3.33 22.96 22.74
CA GLU A 13 -3.53 21.73 23.47
C GLU A 13 -4.99 21.53 23.94
N SER A 14 -5.81 22.58 23.98
CA SER A 14 -7.22 22.48 24.33
C SER A 14 -8.05 21.76 23.26
N THR A 15 -7.55 21.74 22.03
CA THR A 15 -8.17 21.02 20.90
C THR A 15 -7.76 19.55 20.83
N LEU A 16 -6.77 19.14 21.64
CA LEU A 16 -6.36 17.75 21.71
C LEU A 16 -7.45 16.93 22.41
N PRO A 17 -7.85 15.78 21.87
CA PRO A 17 -8.69 14.85 22.64
C PRO A 17 -7.98 14.54 23.96
N GLY A 18 -8.75 14.54 25.06
CA GLY A 18 -8.21 14.21 26.38
C GLY A 18 -7.47 12.87 26.30
N VAL A 19 -6.44 12.73 27.13
CA VAL A 19 -5.70 11.45 27.22
C VAL A 19 -6.70 10.31 27.33
N ASN A 20 -6.67 9.38 26.37
CA ASN A 20 -7.46 8.16 26.42
C ASN A 20 -6.97 7.31 27.60
N SER A 21 -7.41 7.63 28.81
CA SER A 21 -7.18 6.81 29.98
C SER A 21 -8.27 5.76 30.08
N PHE A 22 -7.93 4.58 30.57
CA PHE A 22 -8.91 3.55 30.90
C PHE A 22 -10.01 4.14 31.79
N LYS A 23 -11.26 4.00 31.38
CA LYS A 23 -12.43 4.42 32.15
C LYS A 23 -13.13 3.18 32.68
N ALA A 24 -13.64 3.22 33.91
CA ALA A 24 -14.38 2.10 34.46
C ALA A 24 -15.60 1.69 33.59
N ALA A 25 -16.15 2.65 32.83
CA ALA A 25 -17.26 2.41 31.90
C ALA A 25 -16.87 1.57 30.68
N ASP A 26 -15.58 1.45 30.37
CA ASP A 26 -15.11 0.68 29.21
C ASP A 26 -15.09 -0.83 29.52
N PHE A 27 -15.09 -1.22 30.79
CA PHE A 27 -15.11 -2.61 31.21
C PHE A 27 -16.52 -3.18 31.12
N ASP A 28 -16.62 -4.46 30.75
CA ASP A 28 -17.90 -5.18 30.80
C ASP A 28 -18.28 -5.47 32.27
N ALA A 29 -19.29 -4.76 32.80
CA ALA A 29 -19.78 -4.93 34.15
C ALA A 29 -20.34 -6.33 34.43
N ASN A 30 -20.72 -7.09 33.41
CA ASN A 30 -21.21 -8.46 33.50
C ASN A 30 -20.10 -9.49 33.27
N GLY A 31 -18.90 -9.04 32.87
CA GLY A 31 -17.76 -9.90 32.64
C GLY A 31 -17.06 -10.33 33.93
N ASN A 32 -16.38 -11.46 33.88
CA ASN A 32 -15.57 -11.97 34.97
C ASN A 32 -14.09 -12.01 34.57
N ALA A 33 -13.31 -11.10 35.15
CA ALA A 33 -11.87 -10.98 34.88
C ALA A 33 -11.06 -12.27 35.11
N CYS A 34 -11.57 -13.16 36.00
CA CYS A 34 -10.89 -14.43 36.29
C CYS A 34 -11.21 -15.53 35.26
N THR A 35 -12.32 -15.41 34.53
CA THR A 35 -12.73 -16.39 33.51
C THR A 35 -12.30 -15.97 32.10
N ASP A 36 -12.50 -14.70 31.76
CA ASP A 36 -12.10 -14.12 30.48
C ASP A 36 -11.76 -12.65 30.70
N PHE A 37 -10.46 -12.40 30.89
CA PHE A 37 -9.94 -11.05 31.10
C PHE A 37 -10.08 -10.18 29.83
N GLY A 38 -9.93 -10.77 28.64
CA GLY A 38 -10.08 -10.08 27.39
C GLY A 38 -11.49 -9.55 27.17
N ALA A 39 -12.50 -10.40 27.40
CA ALA A 39 -13.91 -9.99 27.34
C ALA A 39 -14.25 -8.98 28.44
N TYR A 40 -13.73 -9.14 29.67
CA TYR A 40 -13.93 -8.17 30.74
C TYR A 40 -13.45 -6.77 30.40
N VAL A 41 -12.24 -6.64 29.80
CA VAL A 41 -11.64 -5.32 29.49
C VAL A 41 -12.22 -4.71 28.23
N ASN A 42 -12.54 -5.53 27.22
CA ASN A 42 -12.90 -5.03 25.88
C ASN A 42 -14.36 -5.26 25.51
N GLY A 43 -15.14 -5.97 26.33
CA GLY A 43 -16.48 -6.46 25.99
C GLY A 43 -17.46 -5.33 25.65
N THR A 44 -17.46 -4.24 26.39
CA THR A 44 -18.32 -3.07 26.13
C THR A 44 -17.96 -2.43 24.80
N TRP A 45 -16.67 -2.24 24.52
CA TRP A 45 -16.20 -1.68 23.25
C TRP A 45 -16.57 -2.59 22.07
N LEU A 46 -16.30 -3.90 22.18
CA LEU A 46 -16.61 -4.87 21.11
C LEU A 46 -18.12 -4.96 20.81
N ALA A 47 -18.96 -4.81 21.83
CA ALA A 47 -20.41 -4.86 21.67
C ALA A 47 -21.01 -3.61 21.00
N THR A 48 -20.31 -2.48 21.07
CA THR A 48 -20.82 -1.18 20.59
C THR A 48 -20.06 -0.62 19.39
N HIS A 49 -18.99 -1.29 18.97
CA HIS A 49 -18.13 -0.81 17.90
C HIS A 49 -18.20 -1.70 16.67
N GLU A 50 -18.50 -1.09 15.53
CA GLU A 50 -18.51 -1.76 14.22
C GLU A 50 -17.27 -1.36 13.44
N ILE A 51 -16.62 -2.33 12.81
CA ILE A 51 -15.52 -2.05 11.90
C ILE A 51 -16.10 -1.35 10.67
N PRO A 52 -15.61 -0.14 10.29
CA PRO A 52 -16.05 0.54 9.08
C PRO A 52 -15.92 -0.33 7.83
N ALA A 53 -16.87 -0.22 6.90
CA ALA A 53 -16.97 -1.09 5.72
C ALA A 53 -15.75 -1.01 4.76
N ASP A 54 -14.97 0.06 4.86
CA ASP A 54 -13.73 0.28 4.08
C ASP A 54 -12.46 -0.23 4.78
N ARG A 55 -12.60 -0.96 5.91
CA ARG A 55 -11.48 -1.43 6.73
C ARG A 55 -11.58 -2.91 7.07
N ALA A 56 -10.41 -3.50 7.26
CA ALA A 56 -10.29 -4.88 7.70
C ALA A 56 -10.19 -5.03 9.23
N LEU A 57 -9.85 -3.93 9.93
CA LEU A 57 -9.67 -3.91 11.38
C LEU A 57 -9.93 -2.50 11.95
N ASP A 58 -10.21 -2.44 13.24
CA ASP A 58 -10.31 -1.19 14.00
C ASP A 58 -9.74 -1.38 15.41
N GLY A 59 -9.52 -0.27 16.12
CA GLY A 59 -8.98 -0.26 17.47
C GLY A 59 -8.29 1.05 17.84
N ALA A 60 -7.75 1.12 19.06
CA ALA A 60 -7.18 2.34 19.61
C ALA A 60 -6.08 2.96 18.73
N PHE A 61 -5.23 2.16 18.11
CA PHE A 61 -4.19 2.67 17.20
C PHE A 61 -4.75 3.24 15.90
N ILE A 62 -5.84 2.67 15.41
CA ILE A 62 -6.53 3.20 14.23
C ILE A 62 -7.16 4.55 14.57
N GLN A 63 -7.82 4.65 15.72
CA GLN A 63 -8.41 5.90 16.20
C GLN A 63 -7.35 7.00 16.36
N LEU A 64 -6.20 6.69 16.98
CA LEU A 64 -5.09 7.64 17.11
C LEU A 64 -4.57 8.12 15.74
N ARG A 65 -4.50 7.23 14.76
CA ARG A 65 -4.11 7.60 13.40
C ARG A 65 -5.14 8.54 12.78
N GLU A 66 -6.43 8.26 12.92
CA GLU A 66 -7.50 9.12 12.40
C GLU A 66 -7.49 10.50 13.02
N ASP A 67 -7.32 10.57 14.33
CA ASP A 67 -7.22 11.84 15.04
C ASP A 67 -5.98 12.63 14.57
N SER A 68 -4.87 11.95 14.30
CA SER A 68 -3.66 12.56 13.74
C SER A 68 -3.90 13.04 12.30
N ASP A 69 -4.52 12.22 11.47
CA ASP A 69 -4.83 12.56 10.08
C ASP A 69 -5.78 13.75 10.01
N ALA A 70 -6.80 13.81 10.86
CA ALA A 70 -7.73 14.94 10.97
C ALA A 70 -7.01 16.26 11.33
N ARG A 71 -6.03 16.20 12.24
CA ARG A 71 -5.22 17.38 12.61
C ARG A 71 -4.30 17.81 11.50
N VAL A 72 -3.61 16.85 10.86
CA VAL A 72 -2.75 17.12 9.69
C VAL A 72 -3.59 17.76 8.58
N ARG A 73 -4.80 17.23 8.36
CA ARG A 73 -5.74 17.77 7.39
C ARG A 73 -6.10 19.22 7.71
N SER A 74 -6.42 19.56 8.97
CA SER A 74 -6.71 20.93 9.38
C SER A 74 -5.52 21.87 9.12
N ILE A 75 -4.30 21.45 9.43
CA ILE A 75 -3.08 22.22 9.16
C ILE A 75 -2.91 22.49 7.66
N ILE A 76 -3.21 21.49 6.83
CA ILE A 76 -3.10 21.59 5.37
C ILE A 76 -4.17 22.56 4.82
N ASP A 77 -5.41 22.45 5.30
CA ASP A 77 -6.53 23.29 4.85
C ASP A 77 -6.31 24.75 5.23
N ASP A 78 -5.67 25.02 6.38
CA ASP A 78 -5.31 26.37 6.85
C ASP A 78 -4.01 26.92 6.24
N ALA A 79 -3.26 26.10 5.49
CA ALA A 79 -1.98 26.49 4.94
C ALA A 79 -2.12 27.62 3.90
N ASP A 80 -1.22 28.64 4.00
CA ASP A 80 -1.14 29.70 3.01
C ASP A 80 -1.00 29.14 1.58
N THR A 81 -1.75 29.75 0.66
CA THR A 81 -1.79 29.33 -0.74
C THR A 81 -0.43 29.35 -1.43
N HIS A 82 0.49 30.20 -0.99
CA HIS A 82 1.84 30.32 -1.55
C HIS A 82 2.88 29.52 -0.77
N SER A 83 2.49 28.89 0.35
CA SER A 83 3.36 27.97 1.06
C SER A 83 3.58 26.68 0.22
N ARG A 84 4.69 26.00 0.48
CA ARG A 84 5.00 24.73 -0.21
C ARG A 84 3.91 23.68 0.01
N ILE A 85 3.39 23.59 1.24
CA ILE A 85 2.32 22.64 1.61
C ILE A 85 1.02 23.01 0.89
N GLY A 86 0.59 24.27 0.97
CA GLY A 86 -0.64 24.72 0.34
C GLY A 86 -0.58 24.65 -1.20
N ALA A 87 0.57 24.93 -1.81
CA ALA A 87 0.74 24.81 -3.26
C ALA A 87 0.64 23.35 -3.71
N LEU A 88 1.31 22.42 -3.00
CA LEU A 88 1.27 20.98 -3.29
C LEU A 88 -0.17 20.45 -3.13
N TYR A 89 -0.81 20.75 -2.01
CA TYR A 89 -2.17 20.28 -1.74
C TYR A 89 -3.16 20.76 -2.80
N ARG A 90 -3.12 22.03 -3.17
CA ARG A 90 -4.01 22.56 -4.22
C ARG A 90 -3.74 21.95 -5.59
N SER A 91 -2.47 21.71 -5.95
CA SER A 91 -2.17 21.05 -7.22
C SER A 91 -2.72 19.63 -7.26
N PHE A 92 -2.71 18.93 -6.12
CA PHE A 92 -3.27 17.58 -5.99
C PHE A 92 -4.81 17.58 -6.03
N MET A 93 -5.44 18.63 -5.46
CA MET A 93 -6.91 18.74 -5.38
C MET A 93 -7.55 19.49 -6.55
N ASP A 94 -6.77 19.91 -7.55
CA ASP A 94 -7.27 20.56 -8.76
C ASP A 94 -7.92 19.53 -9.71
N THR A 95 -9.15 19.16 -9.38
CA THR A 95 -9.91 18.14 -10.13
C THR A 95 -10.22 18.58 -11.57
N GLU A 96 -10.36 19.87 -11.85
CA GLU A 96 -10.53 20.37 -13.22
C GLU A 96 -9.27 20.10 -14.05
N ARG A 97 -8.11 20.44 -13.48
CA ARG A 97 -6.82 20.17 -14.11
C ARG A 97 -6.58 18.69 -14.30
N LEU A 98 -6.83 17.88 -13.26
CA LEU A 98 -6.68 16.41 -13.33
C LEU A 98 -7.56 15.80 -14.41
N ASN A 99 -8.83 16.21 -14.48
CA ASN A 99 -9.76 15.74 -15.51
C ASN A 99 -9.33 16.17 -16.92
N SER A 100 -8.78 17.40 -17.08
CA SER A 100 -8.29 17.87 -18.37
C SER A 100 -7.06 17.14 -18.85
N LEU A 101 -6.19 16.68 -17.94
CA LEU A 101 -4.98 15.93 -18.26
C LEU A 101 -5.31 14.47 -18.64
N GLY A 102 -6.34 13.89 -18.02
CA GLY A 102 -6.67 12.47 -18.21
C GLY A 102 -5.45 11.58 -17.96
N LEU A 103 -5.12 10.71 -18.93
CA LEU A 103 -3.98 9.80 -18.85
C LEU A 103 -2.66 10.38 -19.38
N THR A 104 -2.64 11.61 -19.90
CA THR A 104 -1.43 12.22 -20.46
C THR A 104 -0.18 12.11 -19.57
N PRO A 105 -0.26 12.28 -18.24
CA PRO A 105 0.91 12.10 -17.37
C PRO A 105 1.49 10.68 -17.36
N LEU A 106 0.71 9.66 -17.71
CA LEU A 106 1.14 8.26 -17.77
C LEU A 106 1.70 7.85 -19.15
N GLU A 107 1.56 8.69 -20.16
CA GLU A 107 2.03 8.35 -21.52
C GLU A 107 3.49 7.91 -21.60
N PRO A 108 4.46 8.53 -20.89
CA PRO A 108 5.83 8.07 -20.91
C PRO A 108 5.99 6.65 -20.37
N ASP A 109 5.31 6.30 -19.29
CA ASP A 109 5.35 4.96 -18.67
C ASP A 109 4.66 3.92 -19.57
N LEU A 110 3.52 4.29 -20.16
CA LEU A 110 2.82 3.44 -21.12
C LEU A 110 3.63 3.23 -22.40
N ALA A 111 4.35 4.24 -22.86
CA ALA A 111 5.25 4.13 -24.01
C ALA A 111 6.42 3.17 -23.73
N LEU A 112 6.95 3.16 -22.49
CA LEU A 112 7.97 2.22 -22.05
C LEU A 112 7.48 0.77 -22.19
N LEU A 113 6.23 0.48 -21.88
CA LEU A 113 5.67 -0.87 -22.03
C LEU A 113 5.66 -1.34 -23.48
N SER A 114 5.54 -0.45 -24.46
CA SER A 114 5.57 -0.80 -25.88
C SER A 114 6.95 -1.24 -26.37
N THR A 115 8.00 -1.01 -25.60
CA THR A 115 9.37 -1.47 -25.90
C THR A 115 9.63 -2.93 -25.51
N VAL A 116 8.71 -3.54 -24.77
CA VAL A 116 8.85 -4.91 -24.28
C VAL A 116 8.59 -5.92 -25.39
N THR A 117 9.61 -6.68 -25.75
CA THR A 117 9.55 -7.71 -26.80
C THR A 117 10.01 -9.09 -26.32
N ASP A 118 10.71 -9.15 -25.18
CA ASP A 118 11.24 -10.36 -24.58
C ASP A 118 11.41 -10.20 -23.05
N HIS A 119 11.83 -11.25 -22.37
CA HIS A 119 12.02 -11.23 -20.91
C HIS A 119 13.07 -10.21 -20.46
N ARG A 120 14.11 -9.95 -21.26
CA ARG A 120 15.15 -8.98 -20.90
C ARG A 120 14.61 -7.55 -20.97
N SER A 121 13.96 -7.20 -22.06
CA SER A 121 13.32 -5.87 -22.22
C SER A 121 12.21 -5.66 -21.21
N MET A 122 11.48 -6.71 -20.83
CA MET A 122 10.52 -6.68 -19.72
C MET A 122 11.20 -6.34 -18.38
N ALA A 123 12.32 -7.01 -18.06
CA ALA A 123 13.03 -6.72 -16.82
C ALA A 123 13.57 -5.29 -16.78
N LEU A 124 14.09 -4.77 -17.90
CA LEU A 124 14.54 -3.38 -18.00
C LEU A 124 13.38 -2.39 -17.80
N ALA A 125 12.24 -2.64 -18.42
CA ALA A 125 11.05 -1.79 -18.23
C ALA A 125 10.55 -1.80 -16.78
N LEU A 126 10.52 -2.97 -16.14
CA LEU A 126 10.15 -3.10 -14.73
C LEU A 126 11.15 -2.36 -13.81
N ALA A 127 12.45 -2.44 -14.09
CA ALA A 127 13.48 -1.72 -13.34
C ALA A 127 13.26 -0.19 -13.42
N GLU A 128 12.99 0.34 -14.61
CA GLU A 128 12.69 1.77 -14.77
C GLU A 128 11.41 2.19 -14.06
N LEU A 129 10.35 1.39 -14.11
CA LEU A 129 9.10 1.65 -13.40
C LEU A 129 9.30 1.61 -11.86
N GLN A 130 10.11 0.67 -11.36
CA GLN A 130 10.43 0.62 -9.93
C GLN A 130 11.21 1.85 -9.46
N ARG A 131 12.07 2.42 -10.28
CA ARG A 131 12.80 3.67 -9.96
C ARG A 131 11.88 4.86 -9.69
N VAL A 132 10.70 4.88 -10.30
CA VAL A 132 9.69 5.93 -10.10
C VAL A 132 8.58 5.50 -9.13
N GLY A 133 8.76 4.38 -8.43
CA GLY A 133 7.85 3.91 -7.37
C GLY A 133 6.70 3.03 -7.86
N ILE A 134 6.71 2.61 -9.12
CA ILE A 134 5.70 1.65 -9.63
C ILE A 134 6.19 0.24 -9.32
N GLY A 135 5.47 -0.46 -8.44
CA GLY A 135 5.81 -1.81 -8.00
C GLY A 135 5.87 -2.84 -9.14
N GLY A 136 6.74 -3.83 -9.00
CA GLY A 136 6.94 -4.90 -9.97
C GLY A 136 6.85 -6.29 -9.34
N LEU A 137 7.45 -7.27 -10.01
CA LEU A 137 7.44 -8.68 -9.60
C LEU A 137 8.24 -8.96 -8.32
N LEU A 138 9.16 -8.07 -7.96
CA LEU A 138 9.97 -8.15 -6.75
C LEU A 138 9.81 -6.89 -5.93
N GLY A 139 9.66 -7.04 -4.61
CA GLY A 139 9.87 -5.95 -3.67
C GLY A 139 11.37 -5.79 -3.46
N VAL A 140 11.87 -4.57 -3.61
CA VAL A 140 13.29 -4.23 -3.43
C VAL A 140 13.39 -3.08 -2.44
N PHE A 141 14.14 -3.29 -1.35
CA PHE A 141 14.41 -2.23 -0.37
C PHE A 141 15.76 -2.45 0.28
N VAL A 142 16.29 -1.40 0.89
CA VAL A 142 17.57 -1.43 1.62
C VAL A 142 17.27 -1.31 3.10
N ASP A 143 17.80 -2.24 3.89
CA ASP A 143 17.69 -2.21 5.35
C ASP A 143 18.93 -2.83 5.99
N GLN A 144 19.02 -2.74 7.31
CA GLN A 144 20.07 -3.39 8.08
C GLN A 144 20.00 -4.91 7.90
N ASP A 145 21.16 -5.54 7.82
CA ASP A 145 21.24 -7.00 7.83
C ASP A 145 20.72 -7.53 9.18
N ALA A 146 19.76 -8.45 9.11
CA ALA A 146 19.11 -9.02 10.30
C ALA A 146 20.05 -9.71 11.28
N LYS A 147 21.23 -10.16 10.81
CA LYS A 147 22.26 -10.82 11.66
C LYS A 147 23.49 -9.96 11.90
N ASP A 148 23.69 -8.88 11.16
CA ASP A 148 24.78 -7.93 11.33
C ASP A 148 24.28 -6.49 11.15
N PRO A 149 23.72 -5.86 12.17
CA PRO A 149 23.15 -4.52 12.08
C PRO A 149 24.19 -3.42 11.80
N SER A 150 25.48 -3.76 11.72
CA SER A 150 26.53 -2.80 11.35
C SER A 150 26.59 -2.53 9.84
N ARG A 151 25.89 -3.31 9.02
CA ARG A 151 25.88 -3.17 7.58
C ARG A 151 24.47 -3.10 7.02
N TYR A 152 24.33 -2.50 5.84
CA TYR A 152 23.09 -2.48 5.05
C TYR A 152 23.19 -3.49 3.92
N VAL A 153 22.05 -4.10 3.60
CA VAL A 153 21.90 -5.05 2.48
C VAL A 153 20.66 -4.73 1.69
N VAL A 154 20.62 -5.16 0.45
CA VAL A 154 19.43 -5.11 -0.38
C VAL A 154 18.59 -6.33 -0.08
N TYR A 155 17.34 -6.10 0.29
CA TYR A 155 16.33 -7.15 0.45
C TYR A 155 15.53 -7.33 -0.83
N LEU A 156 15.34 -8.59 -1.21
CA LEU A 156 14.43 -9.00 -2.26
C LEU A 156 13.28 -9.79 -1.64
N SER A 157 12.06 -9.41 -1.95
CA SER A 157 10.86 -10.10 -1.46
C SER A 157 9.90 -10.40 -2.59
N GLN A 158 9.04 -11.40 -2.37
CA GLN A 158 7.94 -11.68 -3.29
C GLN A 158 7.00 -10.47 -3.40
N SER A 159 6.55 -10.16 -4.60
CA SER A 159 5.68 -9.03 -4.91
C SER A 159 4.90 -9.33 -6.21
N GLY A 160 4.16 -8.35 -6.72
CA GLY A 160 3.44 -8.47 -8.00
C GLY A 160 2.00 -8.93 -7.88
N LEU A 161 1.48 -9.06 -6.66
CA LEU A 161 0.06 -9.30 -6.42
C LEU A 161 -0.63 -7.98 -6.03
N SER A 162 -1.80 -7.74 -6.58
CA SER A 162 -2.62 -6.56 -6.24
C SER A 162 -3.54 -6.80 -5.06
N LEU A 163 -3.93 -8.04 -4.79
CA LEU A 163 -4.64 -8.44 -3.58
C LEU A 163 -3.64 -8.74 -2.45
N PRO A 164 -4.06 -8.72 -1.17
CA PRO A 164 -3.16 -8.71 -0.02
C PRO A 164 -2.16 -9.86 0.05
N ASP A 165 -2.53 -11.06 -0.36
CA ASP A 165 -1.68 -12.24 -0.36
C ASP A 165 -2.15 -13.32 -1.34
N GLU A 166 -1.41 -14.42 -1.43
CA GLU A 166 -1.66 -15.53 -2.34
C GLU A 166 -2.99 -16.26 -2.11
N ALA A 167 -3.48 -16.27 -0.87
CA ALA A 167 -4.73 -16.96 -0.50
C ALA A 167 -5.95 -16.37 -1.22
N TYR A 168 -5.92 -15.08 -1.53
CA TYR A 168 -7.00 -14.41 -2.26
C TYR A 168 -7.19 -14.94 -3.68
N TYR A 169 -6.17 -15.58 -4.26
CA TYR A 169 -6.22 -16.13 -5.63
C TYR A 169 -6.64 -17.60 -5.67
N ARG A 170 -6.67 -18.31 -4.53
CA ARG A 170 -6.94 -19.77 -4.49
C ARG A 170 -8.03 -20.19 -3.52
N GLU A 171 -8.29 -19.44 -2.43
CA GLU A 171 -9.22 -19.87 -1.39
C GLU A 171 -10.66 -19.48 -1.71
N PRO A 172 -11.62 -20.43 -1.61
CA PRO A 172 -13.03 -20.18 -1.97
C PRO A 172 -13.67 -19.03 -1.19
N GLN A 173 -13.24 -18.77 0.03
CA GLN A 173 -13.75 -17.66 0.85
C GLN A 173 -13.46 -16.28 0.24
N HIS A 174 -12.48 -16.17 -0.65
CA HIS A 174 -12.08 -14.93 -1.32
C HIS A 174 -12.62 -14.82 -2.75
N ALA A 175 -13.39 -15.79 -3.23
CA ALA A 175 -13.86 -15.82 -4.61
C ALA A 175 -14.66 -14.59 -5.03
N GLU A 176 -15.48 -14.03 -4.13
CA GLU A 176 -16.24 -12.81 -4.39
C GLU A 176 -15.33 -11.59 -4.53
N THR A 177 -14.33 -11.47 -3.65
CA THR A 177 -13.31 -10.40 -3.69
C THR A 177 -12.51 -10.49 -4.98
N LEU A 178 -12.07 -11.68 -5.36
CA LEU A 178 -11.33 -11.91 -6.61
C LEU A 178 -12.14 -11.50 -7.84
N ALA A 179 -13.42 -11.87 -7.90
CA ALA A 179 -14.32 -11.47 -8.98
C ALA A 179 -14.58 -9.95 -8.99
N ALA A 180 -14.67 -9.31 -7.82
CA ALA A 180 -14.82 -7.86 -7.72
C ALA A 180 -13.53 -7.14 -8.19
N TYR A 181 -12.36 -7.68 -7.87
CA TYR A 181 -11.07 -7.19 -8.33
C TYR A 181 -10.96 -7.25 -9.86
N GLU A 182 -11.30 -8.38 -10.49
CA GLU A 182 -11.30 -8.51 -11.95
C GLU A 182 -12.18 -7.44 -12.64
N ARG A 183 -13.40 -7.24 -12.13
CA ARG A 183 -14.28 -6.19 -12.64
C ARG A 183 -13.72 -4.78 -12.43
N HIS A 184 -13.03 -4.54 -11.32
CA HIS A 184 -12.35 -3.28 -11.07
C HIS A 184 -11.22 -3.03 -12.07
N VAL A 185 -10.36 -4.03 -12.31
CA VAL A 185 -9.28 -3.94 -13.30
C VAL A 185 -9.84 -3.65 -14.70
N ALA A 186 -10.88 -4.36 -15.12
CA ALA A 186 -11.52 -4.11 -16.41
C ALA A 186 -12.02 -2.67 -16.53
N ARG A 187 -12.65 -2.13 -15.48
CA ARG A 187 -13.12 -0.75 -15.46
C ARG A 187 -11.96 0.25 -15.56
N MET A 188 -10.86 0.01 -14.85
CA MET A 188 -9.68 0.88 -14.91
C MET A 188 -9.03 0.84 -16.30
N LEU A 189 -8.92 -0.34 -16.90
CA LEU A 189 -8.40 -0.49 -18.26
C LEU A 189 -9.31 0.16 -19.32
N GLY A 190 -10.60 0.30 -19.03
CA GLY A 190 -11.56 1.00 -19.88
C GLY A 190 -11.27 2.50 -20.07
N PHE A 191 -10.42 3.10 -19.23
CA PHE A 191 -9.93 4.47 -19.43
C PHE A 191 -8.74 4.56 -20.39
N MET A 192 -8.11 3.42 -20.73
CA MET A 192 -6.92 3.38 -21.58
C MET A 192 -7.31 3.34 -23.06
N GLU A 193 -6.43 3.94 -23.89
CA GLU A 193 -6.56 3.80 -25.34
C GLU A 193 -6.31 2.35 -25.78
N ALA A 194 -7.05 1.90 -26.79
CA ALA A 194 -6.97 0.52 -27.30
C ALA A 194 -5.56 0.08 -27.73
N LYS A 195 -4.71 1.03 -28.14
CA LYS A 195 -3.30 0.75 -28.49
C LYS A 195 -2.49 0.15 -27.35
N TYR A 196 -2.82 0.49 -26.09
CA TYR A 196 -2.16 -0.04 -24.89
C TYR A 196 -2.73 -1.37 -24.42
N LEU A 197 -3.87 -1.80 -24.96
CA LEU A 197 -4.49 -3.08 -24.64
C LEU A 197 -4.12 -4.21 -25.60
N PHE A 198 -3.19 -3.95 -26.52
CA PHE A 198 -2.66 -4.94 -27.47
C PHE A 198 -3.76 -5.68 -28.25
N GLY A 199 -4.83 -5.00 -28.60
CA GLY A 199 -5.98 -5.57 -29.35
C GLY A 199 -6.99 -6.34 -28.50
N LEU A 200 -6.84 -6.34 -27.18
CA LEU A 200 -7.78 -6.94 -26.26
C LEU A 200 -8.87 -5.94 -25.84
N THR A 201 -10.04 -6.43 -25.46
CA THR A 201 -10.99 -5.61 -24.69
C THR A 201 -10.51 -5.41 -23.26
N PRO A 202 -11.01 -4.39 -22.53
CA PRO A 202 -10.67 -4.22 -21.11
C PRO A 202 -10.94 -5.49 -20.27
N GLU A 203 -12.01 -6.20 -20.52
CA GLU A 203 -12.38 -7.45 -19.84
C GLU A 203 -11.40 -8.58 -20.17
N GLN A 204 -11.02 -8.71 -21.43
CA GLN A 204 -10.03 -9.71 -21.84
C GLN A 204 -8.64 -9.40 -21.25
N ALA A 205 -8.26 -8.13 -21.21
CA ALA A 205 -7.00 -7.71 -20.60
C ALA A 205 -7.01 -7.93 -19.08
N ALA A 206 -8.12 -7.64 -18.38
CA ALA A 206 -8.29 -7.93 -16.96
C ALA A 206 -8.17 -9.42 -16.66
N ALA A 207 -8.81 -10.27 -17.45
CA ALA A 207 -8.69 -11.73 -17.30
C ALA A 207 -7.24 -12.20 -17.46
N ARG A 208 -6.48 -11.62 -18.41
CA ARG A 208 -5.06 -11.93 -18.59
C ARG A 208 -4.20 -11.47 -17.41
N ILE A 209 -4.46 -10.30 -16.85
CA ILE A 209 -3.78 -9.81 -15.64
C ILE A 209 -4.05 -10.78 -14.49
N LEU A 210 -5.30 -11.16 -14.28
CA LEU A 210 -5.68 -12.09 -13.22
C LEU A 210 -5.02 -13.47 -13.40
N GLU A 211 -4.91 -13.96 -14.62
CA GLU A 211 -4.20 -15.20 -14.94
C GLU A 211 -2.71 -15.10 -14.53
N VAL A 212 -2.04 -14.00 -14.86
CA VAL A 212 -0.64 -13.76 -14.49
C VAL A 212 -0.47 -13.69 -12.97
N GLU A 213 -1.31 -12.91 -12.28
CA GLU A 213 -1.25 -12.78 -10.82
C GLU A 213 -1.56 -14.12 -10.12
N THR A 214 -2.48 -14.93 -10.65
CA THR A 214 -2.76 -16.27 -10.13
C THR A 214 -1.53 -17.20 -10.24
N HIS A 215 -0.80 -17.15 -11.36
CA HIS A 215 0.43 -17.90 -11.50
C HIS A 215 1.54 -17.42 -10.56
N LEU A 216 1.65 -16.12 -10.35
CA LEU A 216 2.58 -15.54 -9.36
C LEU A 216 2.20 -15.99 -7.94
N ALA A 217 0.92 -15.88 -7.59
CA ALA A 217 0.41 -16.29 -6.28
C ALA A 217 0.70 -17.76 -5.98
N ALA A 218 0.60 -18.64 -6.97
CA ALA A 218 0.94 -20.05 -6.83
C ALA A 218 2.42 -20.30 -6.47
N SER A 219 3.30 -19.33 -6.74
CA SER A 219 4.73 -19.39 -6.43
C SER A 219 5.08 -18.68 -5.12
N HIS A 220 4.18 -17.91 -4.55
CA HIS A 220 4.39 -17.18 -3.30
C HIS A 220 4.33 -18.12 -2.09
N TRP A 221 5.10 -17.81 -1.09
CA TRP A 221 4.92 -18.36 0.24
C TRP A 221 3.68 -17.74 0.88
N ASP A 222 2.98 -18.54 1.67
CA ASP A 222 1.90 -18.04 2.51
C ASP A 222 2.40 -17.06 3.57
N VAL A 223 1.46 -16.28 4.14
CA VAL A 223 1.79 -15.20 5.08
C VAL A 223 2.44 -15.70 6.38
N VAL A 224 2.20 -16.95 6.78
CA VAL A 224 2.80 -17.53 8.00
C VAL A 224 4.25 -17.88 7.73
N ARG A 225 4.52 -18.59 6.64
CA ARG A 225 5.87 -18.96 6.22
C ARG A 225 6.72 -17.72 5.89
N ALA A 226 6.14 -16.70 5.26
CA ALA A 226 6.84 -15.47 4.93
C ALA A 226 7.27 -14.65 6.16
N ARG A 227 6.72 -14.93 7.34
CA ARG A 227 7.12 -14.31 8.62
C ARG A 227 8.21 -15.06 9.38
N ASP A 228 8.63 -16.23 8.91
CA ASP A 228 9.73 -16.98 9.53
C ASP A 228 11.06 -16.27 9.24
N ALA A 229 11.57 -15.56 10.22
CA ALA A 229 12.82 -14.78 10.11
C ALA A 229 14.06 -15.64 9.84
N VAL A 230 14.01 -16.95 10.13
CA VAL A 230 15.11 -17.88 9.84
C VAL A 230 15.00 -18.38 8.41
N ALA A 231 13.82 -18.80 8.01
CA ALA A 231 13.57 -19.32 6.66
C ALA A 231 13.74 -18.26 5.58
N THR A 232 13.41 -16.99 5.89
CA THR A 232 13.52 -15.85 4.96
C THR A 232 14.93 -15.25 4.90
N TYR A 233 15.86 -15.63 5.79
CA TYR A 233 17.23 -15.13 5.77
C TYR A 233 18.12 -15.97 4.85
N ASN A 234 18.24 -15.53 3.59
CA ASN A 234 18.99 -16.21 2.55
C ASN A 234 20.01 -15.25 1.89
N PRO A 235 21.11 -14.88 2.61
CA PRO A 235 22.11 -13.99 2.05
C PRO A 235 22.75 -14.62 0.80
N THR A 236 22.80 -13.84 -0.27
CA THR A 236 23.29 -14.29 -1.58
C THR A 236 24.13 -13.17 -2.18
N GLU A 237 25.28 -13.50 -2.74
CA GLU A 237 26.10 -12.52 -3.44
C GLU A 237 25.41 -12.09 -4.76
N LEU A 238 25.53 -10.81 -5.11
CA LEU A 238 24.92 -10.26 -6.32
C LEU A 238 25.29 -11.06 -7.57
N ALA A 239 26.54 -11.55 -7.65
CA ALA A 239 27.04 -12.33 -8.78
C ALA A 239 26.35 -13.71 -8.94
N GLU A 240 25.80 -14.23 -7.84
CA GLU A 240 25.12 -15.56 -7.80
C GLU A 240 23.65 -15.47 -8.19
N LEU A 241 23.07 -14.27 -8.18
CA LEU A 241 21.68 -14.07 -8.62
C LEU A 241 21.53 -14.39 -10.11
N PRO A 242 20.38 -14.93 -10.53
CA PRO A 242 20.05 -15.11 -11.93
C PRO A 242 20.23 -13.80 -12.72
N PRO A 243 20.73 -13.82 -13.97
CA PRO A 243 20.97 -12.61 -14.76
C PRO A 243 19.74 -11.70 -14.90
N ILE A 244 18.55 -12.31 -15.01
CA ILE A 244 17.29 -11.55 -15.14
C ILE A 244 16.99 -10.75 -13.85
N ILE A 245 17.29 -11.30 -12.67
CA ILE A 245 17.10 -10.61 -11.38
C ILE A 245 18.10 -9.48 -11.24
N ARG A 246 19.35 -9.69 -11.67
CA ARG A 246 20.37 -8.61 -11.70
C ARG A 246 20.01 -7.45 -12.64
N THR A 247 19.17 -7.70 -13.63
CA THR A 247 18.67 -6.65 -14.53
C THR A 247 17.58 -5.80 -13.86
N LEU A 248 16.87 -6.35 -12.86
CA LEU A 248 15.84 -5.66 -12.09
C LEU A 248 16.42 -4.78 -10.95
N LEU A 249 17.66 -4.98 -10.57
CA LEU A 249 18.40 -4.23 -9.54
C LEU A 249 19.23 -3.09 -10.13
#